data_92b1b0c36d1de0dba3fc3d32944aa757
#
_entry.id   92b1b0c36d1de0dba3fc3d32944aa757
#
_cell.length_a   1.000
_cell.length_b   1.000
_cell.length_c   1.000
_cell.angle_alpha   90.00
_cell.angle_beta   90.00
_cell.angle_gamma   90.00
#
_symmetry.space_group_name_H-M   'P 1'
#
loop_
_entity.id
_entity.type
_entity.pdbx_description
1 polymer ?
#
loop_
_entity_poly.entity_id
_entity_poly.type
_entity_poly.pdbx_seq_one_letter_code
_entity_poly.pdbx_strand_id
1 'polypeptide(L)'
;QNPDEVIKKSDDIDTSGFIFENDKIYFITLGRLSVEKDQQKLINAFCRLQKLYPNIELLILGDGPLKIDLQRQIITLGLEKSVHLLGRISNPFPLLKRADCFVLSSNHEGQPMVLFEAMILDKPIISTDITGSRSALEGRSGVLVENSVDGLFNGMRDFILGRLEFKHFDIESYQKNALSMFYEKCLH
;
A
#
# COMPACT_ATOMS: atom_id res chain seq x y z
N GLN A 1 -4.50 15.38 -4.92
CA GLN A 1 -5.46 14.98 -3.89
C GLN A 1 -5.39 15.94 -2.72
N ASN A 2 -6.51 16.27 -2.11
CA ASN A 2 -6.54 17.18 -0.96
C ASN A 2 -6.20 16.39 0.32
N PRO A 3 -5.06 16.71 1.00
CA PRO A 3 -4.65 16.00 2.21
C PRO A 3 -5.67 16.10 3.35
N ASP A 4 -6.30 17.27 3.54
CA ASP A 4 -7.28 17.47 4.61
C ASP A 4 -8.50 16.54 4.45
N GLU A 5 -8.91 16.29 3.20
CA GLU A 5 -10.00 15.36 2.91
C GLU A 5 -9.61 13.90 3.23
N VAL A 6 -8.38 13.49 2.92
CA VAL A 6 -7.86 12.16 3.23
C VAL A 6 -7.80 11.94 4.75
N ILE A 7 -7.25 12.91 5.47
CA ILE A 7 -7.17 12.88 6.94
C ILE A 7 -8.57 12.78 7.55
N LYS A 8 -9.48 13.69 7.16
CA LYS A 8 -10.86 13.69 7.65
C LYS A 8 -11.55 12.35 7.41
N LYS A 9 -11.46 11.81 6.20
CA LYS A 9 -12.07 10.52 5.84
C LYS A 9 -11.42 9.34 6.56
N SER A 10 -10.18 9.45 7.02
CA SER A 10 -9.51 8.39 7.78
C SER A 10 -10.02 8.26 9.22
N ASP A 11 -10.70 9.30 9.71
CA ASP A 11 -11.33 9.32 11.04
C ASP A 11 -12.81 8.87 11.00
N ASP A 12 -13.35 8.61 9.80
CA ASP A 12 -14.69 8.07 9.65
C ASP A 12 -14.80 6.64 10.21
N ILE A 13 -16.04 6.22 10.47
CA ILE A 13 -16.31 4.84 10.89
C ILE A 13 -15.92 3.87 9.78
N ASP A 14 -15.12 2.86 10.11
CA ASP A 14 -14.80 1.76 9.20
C ASP A 14 -16.05 0.92 8.91
N THR A 15 -16.49 0.97 7.67
CA THR A 15 -17.65 0.23 7.18
C THR A 15 -17.29 -1.10 6.52
N SER A 16 -16.02 -1.50 6.54
CA SER A 16 -15.55 -2.74 5.90
C SER A 16 -16.01 -4.00 6.62
N GLY A 17 -16.28 -3.88 7.92
CA GLY A 17 -16.53 -5.02 8.80
C GLY A 17 -15.29 -5.83 9.16
N PHE A 18 -14.10 -5.40 8.74
CA PHE A 18 -12.85 -6.07 9.10
C PHE A 18 -12.44 -5.74 10.53
N ILE A 19 -12.02 -6.76 11.28
CA ILE A 19 -11.60 -6.60 12.68
C ILE A 19 -10.10 -6.81 12.79
N PHE A 20 -9.38 -5.77 13.23
CA PHE A 20 -7.96 -5.86 13.53
C PHE A 20 -7.73 -6.46 14.92
N GLU A 21 -6.82 -7.41 15.02
CA GLU A 21 -6.33 -7.98 16.27
C GLU A 21 -5.04 -7.28 16.72
N ASN A 22 -4.85 -7.06 18.02
CA ASN A 22 -3.75 -6.23 18.53
C ASN A 22 -2.35 -6.86 18.44
N ASP A 23 -2.26 -8.17 18.27
CA ASP A 23 -1.01 -8.94 18.25
C ASP A 23 -0.53 -9.29 16.83
N LYS A 24 -1.17 -8.72 15.81
CA LYS A 24 -0.84 -8.97 14.41
C LYS A 24 -0.29 -7.73 13.72
N ILE A 25 0.57 -7.96 12.72
CA ILE A 25 1.06 -6.93 11.79
C ILE A 25 0.26 -6.99 10.50
N TYR A 26 -0.27 -5.87 10.08
CA TYR A 26 -1.14 -5.75 8.90
C TYR A 26 -0.44 -5.04 7.76
N PHE A 27 -0.18 -5.77 6.70
CA PHE A 27 0.16 -5.20 5.39
C PHE A 27 -1.12 -4.88 4.63
N ILE A 28 -1.15 -3.76 3.91
CA ILE A 28 -2.31 -3.36 3.11
C ILE A 28 -1.88 -2.92 1.71
N THR A 29 -2.69 -3.27 0.72
CA THR A 29 -2.56 -2.76 -0.66
C THR A 29 -3.92 -2.32 -1.20
N LEU A 30 -3.93 -1.24 -1.97
CA LEU A 30 -5.13 -0.68 -2.59
C LEU A 30 -4.93 -0.56 -4.10
N GLY A 31 -5.91 -1.00 -4.88
CA GLY A 31 -5.87 -0.79 -6.32
C GLY A 31 -6.71 -1.79 -7.11
N ARG A 32 -6.79 -1.55 -8.42
CA ARG A 32 -7.46 -2.47 -9.33
C ARG A 32 -6.78 -3.85 -9.31
N LEU A 33 -7.55 -4.93 -9.29
CA LEU A 33 -7.01 -6.29 -9.37
C LEU A 33 -6.69 -6.62 -10.83
N SER A 34 -5.46 -6.31 -11.25
CA SER A 34 -5.02 -6.38 -12.65
C SER A 34 -3.55 -6.77 -12.77
N VAL A 35 -3.13 -7.14 -13.99
CA VAL A 35 -1.75 -7.56 -14.30
C VAL A 35 -0.74 -6.45 -13.97
N GLU A 36 -1.11 -5.18 -14.18
CA GLU A 36 -0.24 -4.03 -13.91
C GLU A 36 0.03 -3.86 -12.42
N LYS A 37 -0.96 -4.15 -11.56
CA LYS A 37 -0.85 -4.05 -10.09
C LYS A 37 -0.21 -5.27 -9.45
N ASP A 38 -0.24 -6.41 -10.12
CA ASP A 38 0.43 -7.68 -9.80
C ASP A 38 0.34 -8.10 -8.33
N GLN A 39 -0.89 -8.16 -7.82
CA GLN A 39 -1.14 -8.67 -6.46
C GLN A 39 -0.77 -10.16 -6.34
N GLN A 40 -0.70 -10.90 -7.45
CA GLN A 40 -0.22 -12.29 -7.46
C GLN A 40 1.22 -12.40 -6.93
N LYS A 41 2.10 -11.47 -7.37
CA LYS A 41 3.47 -11.38 -6.89
C LYS A 41 3.53 -11.06 -5.39
N LEU A 42 2.69 -10.13 -4.91
CA LEU A 42 2.60 -9.78 -3.50
C LEU A 42 2.13 -10.97 -2.66
N ILE A 43 1.10 -11.70 -3.08
CA ILE A 43 0.60 -12.90 -2.38
C ILE A 43 1.70 -13.98 -2.30
N ASN A 44 2.49 -14.18 -3.37
CA ASN A 44 3.61 -15.13 -3.35
C ASN A 44 4.70 -14.71 -2.35
N ALA A 45 5.05 -13.43 -2.31
CA ALA A 45 6.01 -12.89 -1.33
C ALA A 45 5.49 -13.05 0.10
N PHE A 46 4.22 -12.71 0.31
CA PHE A 46 3.54 -12.83 1.61
C PHE A 46 3.45 -14.30 2.07
N CYS A 47 3.15 -15.25 1.18
CA CYS A 47 3.12 -16.68 1.49
C CYS A 47 4.44 -17.17 2.10
N ARG A 48 5.57 -16.74 1.54
CA ARG A 48 6.89 -17.08 2.07
C ARG A 48 7.15 -16.43 3.42
N LEU A 49 6.71 -15.19 3.58
CA LEU A 49 6.89 -14.41 4.81
C LEU A 49 6.06 -15.00 5.96
N GLN A 50 4.81 -15.34 5.71
CA GLN A 50 3.86 -15.88 6.68
C GLN A 50 4.33 -17.22 7.31
N LYS A 51 5.12 -18.02 6.57
CA LYS A 51 5.75 -19.24 7.10
C LYS A 51 6.81 -18.95 8.17
N LEU A 52 7.42 -17.77 8.16
CA LEU A 52 8.43 -17.34 9.13
C LEU A 52 7.82 -16.49 10.26
N TYR A 53 6.77 -15.77 9.95
CA TYR A 53 6.09 -14.83 10.85
C TYR A 53 4.58 -15.10 10.81
N PRO A 54 4.06 -16.02 11.65
CA PRO A 54 2.66 -16.45 11.58
C PRO A 54 1.65 -15.36 11.94
N ASN A 55 2.05 -14.33 12.70
CA ASN A 55 1.18 -13.24 13.19
C ASN A 55 1.17 -12.04 12.24
N ILE A 56 1.09 -12.30 10.93
CA ILE A 56 0.95 -11.24 9.92
C ILE A 56 -0.31 -11.47 9.08
N GLU A 57 -0.89 -10.40 8.59
CA GLU A 57 -2.04 -10.42 7.68
C GLU A 57 -1.85 -9.46 6.50
N LEU A 58 -2.49 -9.78 5.38
CA LEU A 58 -2.48 -8.97 4.16
C LEU A 58 -3.90 -8.60 3.76
N LEU A 59 -4.17 -7.30 3.73
CA LEU A 59 -5.44 -6.74 3.25
C LEU A 59 -5.28 -6.27 1.80
N ILE A 60 -6.11 -6.80 0.91
CA ILE A 60 -6.13 -6.42 -0.51
C ILE A 60 -7.47 -5.77 -0.79
N LEU A 61 -7.45 -4.44 -1.03
CA LEU A 61 -8.63 -3.64 -1.32
C LEU A 61 -8.68 -3.32 -2.81
N GLY A 62 -9.83 -3.56 -3.40
CA GLY A 62 -10.09 -3.28 -4.80
C GLY A 62 -10.89 -4.36 -5.49
N ASP A 63 -11.18 -4.11 -6.76
CA ASP A 63 -11.86 -5.07 -7.64
C ASP A 63 -11.21 -5.07 -9.02
N GLY A 64 -11.42 -6.11 -9.82
CA GLY A 64 -10.84 -6.20 -11.13
C GLY A 64 -10.85 -7.60 -11.74
N PRO A 65 -10.34 -7.73 -12.98
CA PRO A 65 -10.44 -8.98 -13.74
C PRO A 65 -9.72 -10.17 -13.06
N LEU A 66 -8.70 -9.93 -12.24
CA LEU A 66 -7.94 -11.01 -11.59
C LEU A 66 -8.53 -11.50 -10.26
N LYS A 67 -9.71 -11.00 -9.83
CA LYS A 67 -10.31 -11.35 -8.53
C LYS A 67 -10.43 -12.87 -8.32
N ILE A 68 -10.95 -13.58 -9.31
CA ILE A 68 -11.14 -15.03 -9.23
C ILE A 68 -9.80 -15.76 -9.17
N ASP A 69 -8.82 -15.32 -9.95
CA ASP A 69 -7.49 -15.95 -9.98
C ASP A 69 -6.73 -15.72 -8.66
N LEU A 70 -6.82 -14.51 -8.08
CA LEU A 70 -6.27 -14.21 -6.77
C LEU A 70 -6.94 -15.03 -5.67
N GLN A 71 -8.26 -15.20 -5.71
CA GLN A 71 -8.99 -16.06 -4.78
C GLN A 71 -8.51 -17.52 -4.86
N ARG A 72 -8.35 -18.06 -6.07
CA ARG A 72 -7.80 -19.41 -6.28
C ARG A 72 -6.37 -19.52 -5.75
N GLN A 73 -5.53 -18.53 -6.00
CA GLN A 73 -4.16 -18.50 -5.51
C GLN A 73 -4.10 -18.55 -3.98
N ILE A 74 -4.92 -17.74 -3.30
CA ILE A 74 -5.02 -17.70 -1.85
C ILE A 74 -5.39 -19.08 -1.30
N ILE A 75 -6.41 -19.73 -1.87
CA ILE A 75 -6.85 -21.08 -1.47
C ILE A 75 -5.74 -22.11 -1.73
N THR A 76 -5.13 -22.09 -2.92
CA THR A 76 -4.06 -23.05 -3.29
C THR A 76 -2.86 -22.95 -2.38
N LEU A 77 -2.56 -21.74 -1.87
CA LEU A 77 -1.45 -21.49 -0.95
C LEU A 77 -1.80 -21.68 0.53
N GLY A 78 -3.08 -21.95 0.85
CA GLY A 78 -3.58 -22.13 2.22
C GLY A 78 -3.56 -20.84 3.05
N LEU A 79 -3.82 -19.69 2.40
CA LEU A 79 -3.71 -18.35 3.00
C LEU A 79 -5.06 -17.72 3.38
N GLU A 80 -6.17 -18.47 3.35
CA GLU A 80 -7.52 -17.94 3.54
C GLU A 80 -7.72 -17.24 4.89
N LYS A 81 -6.91 -17.59 5.90
CA LYS A 81 -6.97 -17.00 7.24
C LYS A 81 -6.10 -15.76 7.41
N SER A 82 -5.19 -15.49 6.47
CA SER A 82 -4.18 -14.42 6.58
C SER A 82 -4.14 -13.46 5.41
N VAL A 83 -4.83 -13.76 4.30
CA VAL A 83 -4.96 -12.87 3.14
C VAL A 83 -6.43 -12.60 2.86
N HIS A 84 -6.82 -11.34 2.94
CA HIS A 84 -8.22 -10.90 2.85
C HIS A 84 -8.45 -10.07 1.57
N LEU A 85 -9.21 -10.61 0.63
CA LEU A 85 -9.73 -9.87 -0.54
C LEU A 85 -11.00 -9.13 -0.13
N LEU A 86 -10.87 -7.87 0.33
CA LEU A 86 -11.99 -7.09 0.89
C LEU A 86 -12.90 -6.47 -0.20
N GLY A 87 -12.50 -6.60 -1.48
CA GLY A 87 -13.26 -6.01 -2.57
C GLY A 87 -13.15 -4.48 -2.59
N ARG A 88 -14.13 -3.84 -3.25
CA ARG A 88 -14.17 -2.39 -3.36
C ARG A 88 -14.77 -1.79 -2.09
N ILE A 89 -13.97 -1.02 -1.36
CA ILE A 89 -14.37 -0.25 -0.18
C ILE A 89 -14.55 1.21 -0.61
N SER A 90 -15.68 1.81 -0.26
CA SER A 90 -16.00 3.20 -0.64
C SER A 90 -15.09 4.24 0.03
N ASN A 91 -14.76 4.03 1.30
CA ASN A 91 -13.77 4.81 2.04
C ASN A 91 -12.70 3.86 2.61
N PRO A 92 -11.54 3.69 1.92
CA PRO A 92 -10.48 2.78 2.37
C PRO A 92 -9.58 3.38 3.45
N PHE A 93 -9.68 4.68 3.74
CA PHE A 93 -8.73 5.39 4.58
C PHE A 93 -8.73 4.94 6.05
N PRO A 94 -9.86 4.57 6.69
CA PRO A 94 -9.81 4.00 8.04
C PRO A 94 -9.01 2.70 8.12
N LEU A 95 -9.14 1.81 7.12
CA LEU A 95 -8.33 0.60 7.04
C LEU A 95 -6.85 0.92 6.79
N LEU A 96 -6.57 1.83 5.84
CA LEU A 96 -5.22 2.26 5.54
C LEU A 96 -4.54 2.90 6.77
N LYS A 97 -5.25 3.72 7.52
CA LYS A 97 -4.76 4.35 8.76
C LYS A 97 -4.40 3.32 9.82
N ARG A 98 -5.19 2.26 9.97
CA ARG A 98 -5.00 1.21 10.99
C ARG A 98 -3.94 0.18 10.62
N ALA A 99 -3.70 -0.07 9.34
CA ALA A 99 -2.67 -0.99 8.90
C ALA A 99 -1.26 -0.48 9.27
N ASP A 100 -0.30 -1.39 9.43
CA ASP A 100 1.06 -1.06 9.84
C ASP A 100 1.94 -0.65 8.68
N CYS A 101 1.73 -1.22 7.48
CA CYS A 101 2.55 -0.93 6.31
C CYS A 101 1.72 -1.03 5.01
N PHE A 102 1.88 -0.03 4.15
CA PHE A 102 1.33 -0.06 2.80
C PHE A 102 2.33 -0.70 1.84
N VAL A 103 1.86 -1.62 0.99
CA VAL A 103 2.72 -2.31 0.00
C VAL A 103 2.16 -2.11 -1.41
N LEU A 104 2.98 -1.59 -2.33
CA LEU A 104 2.67 -1.50 -3.75
C LEU A 104 3.52 -2.49 -4.55
N SER A 105 2.86 -3.44 -5.23
CA SER A 105 3.50 -4.52 -5.99
C SER A 105 3.49 -4.31 -7.51
N SER A 106 3.15 -3.10 -7.97
CA SER A 106 2.87 -2.81 -9.37
C SER A 106 4.08 -3.05 -10.28
N ASN A 107 3.80 -3.49 -11.50
CA ASN A 107 4.78 -3.58 -12.59
C ASN A 107 4.85 -2.26 -13.37
N HIS A 108 3.77 -1.49 -13.38
CA HIS A 108 3.68 -0.21 -14.06
C HIS A 108 2.72 0.74 -13.36
N GLU A 109 3.13 1.98 -13.19
CA GLU A 109 2.31 3.11 -12.70
C GLU A 109 2.66 4.37 -13.47
N GLY A 110 1.64 5.10 -13.91
CA GLY A 110 1.83 6.46 -14.38
C GLY A 110 1.99 7.43 -13.21
N GLN A 111 0.92 7.58 -12.43
CA GLN A 111 0.91 8.40 -11.21
C GLN A 111 0.19 7.63 -10.10
N PRO A 112 0.94 6.97 -9.21
CA PRO A 112 0.35 6.13 -8.16
C PRO A 112 -0.23 6.99 -7.02
N MET A 113 -1.46 7.49 -7.20
CA MET A 113 -2.13 8.35 -6.22
C MET A 113 -2.22 7.70 -4.83
N VAL A 114 -2.34 6.39 -4.78
CA VAL A 114 -2.40 5.62 -3.53
C VAL A 114 -1.14 5.76 -2.68
N LEU A 115 0.04 6.01 -3.27
CA LEU A 115 1.26 6.30 -2.51
C LEU A 115 1.14 7.64 -1.78
N PHE A 116 0.55 8.66 -2.42
CA PHE A 116 0.29 9.95 -1.76
C PHE A 116 -0.74 9.81 -0.63
N GLU A 117 -1.77 9.00 -0.81
CA GLU A 117 -2.75 8.69 0.23
C GLU A 117 -2.08 8.03 1.45
N ALA A 118 -1.20 7.06 1.21
CA ALA A 118 -0.45 6.40 2.27
C ALA A 118 0.53 7.37 2.97
N MET A 119 1.22 8.24 2.22
CA MET A 119 2.10 9.28 2.78
C MET A 119 1.34 10.28 3.64
N ILE A 120 0.17 10.77 3.18
CA ILE A 120 -0.67 11.71 3.94
C ILE A 120 -1.10 11.11 5.29
N LEU A 121 -1.31 9.79 5.34
CA LEU A 121 -1.63 9.07 6.57
C LEU A 121 -0.40 8.59 7.33
N ASP A 122 0.79 9.08 6.95
CA ASP A 122 2.09 8.77 7.58
C ASP A 122 2.36 7.26 7.70
N LYS A 123 1.96 6.51 6.66
CA LYS A 123 2.18 5.07 6.63
C LYS A 123 3.58 4.72 6.14
N PRO A 124 4.26 3.76 6.78
CA PRO A 124 5.37 3.05 6.17
C PRO A 124 4.99 2.51 4.80
N ILE A 125 5.82 2.75 3.79
CA ILE A 125 5.55 2.36 2.41
C ILE A 125 6.67 1.48 1.89
N ILE A 126 6.32 0.31 1.37
CA ILE A 126 7.19 -0.55 0.57
C ILE A 126 6.61 -0.57 -0.85
N SER A 127 7.41 -0.21 -1.84
CA SER A 127 6.96 -0.18 -3.24
C SER A 127 7.98 -0.82 -4.16
N THR A 128 7.50 -1.54 -5.16
CA THR A 128 8.35 -2.01 -6.25
C THR A 128 9.02 -0.84 -6.95
N ASP A 129 10.31 -1.01 -7.31
CA ASP A 129 11.14 -0.02 -7.96
C ASP A 129 10.78 0.10 -9.45
N ILE A 130 9.80 0.94 -9.73
CA ILE A 130 9.30 1.31 -11.05
C ILE A 130 9.28 2.84 -11.20
N THR A 131 9.24 3.34 -12.42
CA THR A 131 9.34 4.79 -12.71
C THR A 131 8.33 5.61 -11.92
N GLY A 132 7.05 5.21 -11.88
CA GLY A 132 6.02 5.93 -11.15
C GLY A 132 6.26 5.95 -9.63
N SER A 133 6.76 4.85 -9.05
CA SER A 133 7.09 4.77 -7.62
C SER A 133 8.31 5.63 -7.27
N ARG A 134 9.37 5.61 -8.10
CA ARG A 134 10.54 6.47 -7.92
C ARG A 134 10.15 7.95 -7.87
N SER A 135 9.40 8.41 -8.88
CA SER A 135 8.92 9.80 -8.92
C SER A 135 8.05 10.18 -7.71
N ALA A 136 7.18 9.28 -7.27
CA ALA A 136 6.29 9.55 -6.14
C ALA A 136 7.04 9.59 -4.80
N LEU A 137 8.05 8.72 -4.61
CA LEU A 137 8.77 8.55 -3.34
C LEU A 137 10.10 9.31 -3.28
N GLU A 138 10.52 9.96 -4.38
CA GLU A 138 11.79 10.71 -4.42
C GLU A 138 11.85 11.78 -3.34
N GLY A 139 12.84 11.67 -2.44
CA GLY A 139 13.03 12.59 -1.31
C GLY A 139 11.95 12.50 -0.21
N ARG A 140 11.04 11.52 -0.28
CA ARG A 140 9.88 11.35 0.61
C ARG A 140 9.95 10.05 1.41
N SER A 141 8.86 9.75 2.14
CA SER A 141 8.73 8.52 2.92
C SER A 141 8.43 7.33 2.00
N GLY A 142 9.21 6.25 2.13
CA GLY A 142 8.98 5.00 1.44
C GLY A 142 10.29 4.31 1.04
N VAL A 143 10.22 2.99 0.92
CA VAL A 143 11.34 2.14 0.52
C VAL A 143 11.02 1.49 -0.83
N LEU A 144 11.94 1.66 -1.78
CA LEU A 144 11.88 0.99 -3.08
C LEU A 144 12.59 -0.36 -2.98
N VAL A 145 11.91 -1.40 -3.44
CA VAL A 145 12.44 -2.77 -3.49
C VAL A 145 12.45 -3.26 -4.93
N GLU A 146 13.31 -4.22 -5.22
CA GLU A 146 13.32 -4.88 -6.53
C GLU A 146 11.92 -5.32 -6.94
N ASN A 147 11.55 -5.10 -8.20
CA ASN A 147 10.25 -5.51 -8.74
C ASN A 147 10.20 -7.04 -8.95
N SER A 148 10.24 -7.78 -7.84
CA SER A 148 10.26 -9.23 -7.79
C SER A 148 9.58 -9.74 -6.52
N VAL A 149 9.28 -11.05 -6.48
CA VAL A 149 8.81 -11.73 -5.26
C VAL A 149 9.84 -11.60 -4.14
N ASP A 150 11.13 -11.74 -4.46
CA ASP A 150 12.22 -11.63 -3.49
C ASP A 150 12.36 -10.22 -2.95
N GLY A 151 12.25 -9.20 -3.80
CA GLY A 151 12.28 -7.80 -3.38
C GLY A 151 11.16 -7.47 -2.38
N LEU A 152 9.92 -7.86 -2.70
CA LEU A 152 8.76 -7.67 -1.80
C LEU A 152 8.91 -8.46 -0.50
N PHE A 153 9.35 -9.72 -0.59
CA PHE A 153 9.61 -10.54 0.59
C PHE A 153 10.64 -9.89 1.51
N ASN A 154 11.79 -9.46 0.96
CA ASN A 154 12.86 -8.83 1.73
C ASN A 154 12.40 -7.51 2.36
N GLY A 155 11.70 -6.66 1.60
CA GLY A 155 11.17 -5.39 2.11
C GLY A 155 10.20 -5.59 3.28
N MET A 156 9.22 -6.46 3.13
CA MET A 156 8.26 -6.77 4.20
C MET A 156 8.94 -7.41 5.42
N ARG A 157 9.92 -8.31 5.20
CA ARG A 157 10.72 -8.91 6.29
C ARG A 157 11.51 -7.85 7.05
N ASP A 158 12.19 -6.97 6.34
CA ASP A 158 13.02 -5.92 6.95
C ASP A 158 12.17 -4.88 7.69
N PHE A 159 10.92 -4.65 7.25
CA PHE A 159 9.93 -3.89 7.99
C PHE A 159 9.61 -4.57 9.35
N ILE A 160 9.25 -5.86 9.36
CA ILE A 160 8.96 -6.61 10.60
C ILE A 160 10.15 -6.59 11.57
N LEU A 161 11.38 -6.64 11.04
CA LEU A 161 12.60 -6.63 11.84
C LEU A 161 13.04 -5.23 12.28
N GLY A 162 12.28 -4.17 11.96
CA GLY A 162 12.62 -2.79 12.31
C GLY A 162 13.91 -2.29 11.66
N ARG A 163 14.27 -2.80 10.47
CA ARG A 163 15.50 -2.45 9.74
C ARG A 163 15.31 -1.33 8.72
N LEU A 164 14.06 -0.90 8.50
CA LEU A 164 13.74 0.14 7.55
C LEU A 164 13.50 1.46 8.29
N GLU A 165 14.04 2.55 7.75
CA GLU A 165 13.78 3.89 8.21
C GLU A 165 12.77 4.57 7.29
N PHE A 166 11.74 5.17 7.87
CA PHE A 166 10.71 5.92 7.14
C PHE A 166 10.75 7.38 7.58
N LYS A 167 10.80 8.28 6.59
CA LYS A 167 10.72 9.71 6.86
C LYS A 167 9.27 10.12 7.03
N HIS A 168 9.01 11.04 7.93
CA HIS A 168 7.70 11.69 8.02
C HIS A 168 7.41 12.49 6.74
N PHE A 169 6.17 12.41 6.23
CA PHE A 169 5.75 13.16 5.05
C PHE A 169 5.33 14.58 5.42
N ASP A 170 6.08 15.58 4.97
CA ASP A 170 5.77 16.99 5.18
C ASP A 170 4.66 17.45 4.25
N ILE A 171 3.41 17.36 4.73
CA ILE A 171 2.20 17.73 4.01
C ILE A 171 2.21 19.23 3.67
N GLU A 172 2.67 20.09 4.59
CA GLU A 172 2.66 21.55 4.40
C GLU A 172 3.60 21.96 3.26
N SER A 173 4.83 21.44 3.28
CA SER A 173 5.79 21.64 2.19
C SER A 173 5.27 21.11 0.85
N TYR A 174 4.61 19.95 0.87
CA TYR A 174 4.01 19.39 -0.34
C TYR A 174 2.91 20.27 -0.91
N GLN A 175 1.98 20.76 -0.09
CA GLN A 175 0.91 21.67 -0.51
C GLN A 175 1.45 22.99 -1.06
N LYS A 176 2.45 23.58 -0.37
CA LYS A 176 3.09 24.83 -0.79
C LYS A 176 3.78 24.70 -2.14
N ASN A 177 4.52 23.61 -2.35
CA ASN A 177 5.21 23.34 -3.61
C ASN A 177 4.21 23.08 -4.76
N ALA A 178 3.13 22.34 -4.51
CA ALA A 178 2.09 22.09 -5.51
C ALA A 178 1.40 23.39 -5.95
N LEU A 179 1.12 24.30 -5.02
CA LEU A 179 0.57 25.63 -5.32
C LEU A 179 1.55 26.48 -6.14
N SER A 180 2.82 26.52 -5.77
CA SER A 180 3.86 27.28 -6.50
C SER A 180 3.97 26.79 -7.95
N MET A 181 4.05 25.49 -8.17
CA MET A 181 4.11 24.89 -9.51
C MET A 181 2.83 25.18 -10.33
N PHE A 182 1.66 25.25 -9.69
CA PHE A 182 0.42 25.62 -10.35
C PHE A 182 0.45 27.07 -10.81
N TYR A 183 0.88 28.02 -9.96
CA TYR A 183 0.99 29.43 -10.31
C TYR A 183 2.01 29.67 -11.41
N GLU A 184 3.16 29.04 -11.38
CA GLU A 184 4.17 29.14 -12.44
C GLU A 184 3.64 28.68 -13.81
N LYS A 185 2.83 27.61 -13.85
CA LYS A 185 2.21 27.11 -15.09
C LYS A 185 1.04 27.95 -15.58
N CYS A 186 0.38 28.72 -14.71
CA CYS A 186 -0.73 29.58 -15.09
C CYS A 186 -0.27 30.97 -15.53
N LEU A 187 0.98 31.38 -15.26
CA LEU A 187 1.53 32.71 -15.59
C LEU A 187 2.37 32.69 -16.88
N HIS A 188 2.50 31.54 -17.53
CA HIS A 188 3.11 31.35 -18.85
C HIS A 188 2.14 30.68 -19.82
#